data_89b655eb4a69bb7873537b3085575cd5
#
_entry.id   89b655eb4a69bb7873537b3085575cd5
#
_cell.length_a   1.000
_cell.length_b   1.000
_cell.length_c   1.000
_cell.angle_alpha   90.00
_cell.angle_beta   90.00
_cell.angle_gamma   90.00
#
_symmetry.space_group_name_H-M   'P 1'
#
loop_
_entity.id
_entity.type
_entity.pdbx_description
1 polymer ?
#
loop_
_entity_poly.entity_id
_entity_poly.type
_entity_poly.pdbx_seq_one_letter_code
_entity_poly.pdbx_strand_id
1 'polypeptide(L)'
;AIKDTGCNRAILVGHNAAFDLSFLNAAVARSGIKRNPFHPFSTFDTVSLAALAYGQTVLARAVKAAGFDWDSEKAHSAVYDTERTADLFCTVINRWNEFNPYRPDTITPMKITEGI
;
A
#
# COMPACT_ATOMS: atom_id res chain seq x y z
N ALA A 1 16.10 5.92 -0.47
CA ALA A 1 15.25 4.91 0.20
C ALA A 1 15.20 3.60 -0.59
N ILE A 2 14.83 3.63 -1.89
CA ILE A 2 14.69 2.40 -2.70
C ILE A 2 16.00 1.62 -2.77
N LYS A 3 17.13 2.29 -3.01
CA LYS A 3 18.45 1.65 -3.08
C LYS A 3 18.88 1.00 -1.78
N ASP A 4 18.49 1.61 -0.65
CA ASP A 4 18.85 1.11 0.69
C ASP A 4 18.18 -0.24 1.00
N THR A 5 17.08 -0.54 0.33
CA THR A 5 16.35 -1.80 0.48
C THR A 5 16.74 -2.85 -0.56
N GLY A 6 17.66 -2.51 -1.48
CA GLY A 6 18.04 -3.39 -2.58
C GLY A 6 16.98 -3.52 -3.67
N CYS A 7 16.02 -2.63 -3.70
CA CYS A 7 14.92 -2.63 -4.67
C CYS A 7 15.18 -1.67 -5.83
N ASN A 8 14.49 -1.88 -6.94
CA ASN A 8 14.60 -1.04 -8.14
C ASN A 8 13.44 -0.05 -8.26
N ARG A 9 12.31 -0.34 -7.66
CA ARG A 9 11.09 0.46 -7.74
C ARG A 9 10.31 0.45 -6.46
N ALA A 10 9.49 1.48 -6.30
CA ALA A 10 8.46 1.54 -5.28
C ALA A 10 7.11 1.13 -5.87
N ILE A 11 6.29 0.49 -5.05
CA ILE A 11 4.89 0.23 -5.39
C ILE A 11 4.04 1.16 -4.54
N LEU A 12 3.18 1.94 -5.18
CA LEU A 12 2.29 2.86 -4.48
C LEU A 12 1.22 2.07 -3.71
N VAL A 13 1.07 2.42 -2.45
CA VAL A 13 0.00 1.90 -1.59
C VAL A 13 -1.02 2.99 -1.37
N GLY A 14 -2.28 2.68 -1.54
CA GLY A 14 -3.36 3.63 -1.30
C GLY A 14 -4.70 2.96 -1.10
N HIS A 15 -5.64 3.69 -0.52
CA HIS A 15 -7.03 3.28 -0.46
C HIS A 15 -7.70 3.84 -1.71
N ASN A 16 -7.99 2.99 -2.68
CA ASN A 16 -8.29 3.35 -4.07
C ASN A 16 -7.06 3.91 -4.80
N ALA A 17 -5.98 3.14 -4.77
CA ALA A 17 -4.64 3.58 -5.18
C ALA A 17 -4.50 3.97 -6.65
N ALA A 18 -5.34 3.45 -7.54
CA ALA A 18 -5.32 3.84 -8.95
C ALA A 18 -5.63 5.33 -9.13
N PHE A 19 -6.50 5.87 -8.28
CA PHE A 19 -6.82 7.29 -8.27
C PHE A 19 -5.58 8.14 -7.91
N ASP A 20 -4.89 7.77 -6.83
CA ASP A 20 -3.67 8.46 -6.40
C ASP A 20 -2.56 8.34 -7.44
N LEU A 21 -2.42 7.19 -8.06
CA LEU A 21 -1.41 6.96 -9.09
C LEU A 21 -1.65 7.85 -10.32
N SER A 22 -2.90 8.05 -10.71
CA SER A 22 -3.23 8.91 -11.85
C SER A 22 -2.82 10.37 -11.61
N PHE A 23 -3.01 10.88 -10.39
CA PHE A 23 -2.55 12.22 -10.01
C PHE A 23 -1.03 12.30 -9.96
N LEU A 24 -0.37 11.30 -9.40
CA LEU A 24 1.08 11.23 -9.35
C LEU A 24 1.69 11.23 -10.76
N ASN A 25 1.19 10.39 -11.64
CA ASN A 25 1.66 10.32 -13.02
C ASN A 25 1.45 11.63 -13.77
N ALA A 26 0.33 12.31 -13.56
CA ALA A 26 0.07 13.61 -14.15
C ALA A 26 1.04 14.68 -13.62
N ALA A 27 1.32 14.67 -12.31
CA ALA A 27 2.27 15.60 -11.70
C ALA A 27 3.70 15.37 -12.21
N VAL A 28 4.11 14.12 -12.35
CA VAL A 28 5.41 13.75 -12.90
C VAL A 28 5.55 14.25 -14.34
N ALA A 29 4.53 14.07 -15.17
CA ALA A 29 4.53 14.52 -16.57
C ALA A 29 4.64 16.05 -16.64
N ARG A 30 3.88 16.79 -15.82
CA ARG A 30 3.94 18.26 -15.81
C ARG A 30 5.29 18.80 -15.31
N SER A 31 5.91 18.10 -14.37
CA SER A 31 7.16 18.52 -13.75
C SER A 31 8.40 18.18 -14.57
N GLY A 32 8.26 17.40 -15.64
CA GLY A 32 9.38 16.95 -16.46
C GLY A 32 10.33 16.00 -15.74
N ILE A 33 9.89 15.37 -14.66
CA ILE A 33 10.68 14.40 -13.90
C ILE A 33 10.90 13.16 -14.78
N LYS A 34 12.17 12.83 -15.04
CA LYS A 34 12.52 11.72 -15.94
C LYS A 34 12.55 10.36 -15.22
N ARG A 35 12.79 10.34 -13.91
CA ARG A 35 12.88 9.13 -13.10
C ARG A 35 11.82 9.13 -12.03
N ASN A 36 10.67 8.57 -12.35
CA ASN A 36 9.64 8.28 -11.37
C ASN A 36 10.01 6.97 -10.66
N PRO A 37 10.20 6.99 -9.32
CA PRO A 37 10.54 5.79 -8.58
C PRO A 37 9.41 4.77 -8.49
N PHE A 38 8.17 5.19 -8.71
CA PHE A 38 7.00 4.33 -8.60
C PHE A 38 6.75 3.51 -9.86
N HIS A 39 6.23 2.32 -9.66
CA HIS A 39 5.77 1.49 -10.77
C HIS A 39 4.65 2.24 -11.53
N PRO A 40 4.66 2.21 -12.87
CA PRO A 40 3.74 3.04 -13.65
C PRO A 40 2.26 2.62 -13.55
N PHE A 41 1.97 1.38 -13.19
CA PHE A 41 0.58 0.88 -13.13
C PHE A 41 0.31 -0.11 -12.01
N SER A 42 1.30 -0.73 -11.40
CA SER A 42 1.07 -1.65 -10.28
C SER A 42 0.92 -0.88 -8.97
N THR A 43 -0.11 -1.21 -8.21
CA THR A 43 -0.38 -0.63 -6.89
C THR A 43 -0.79 -1.72 -5.92
N PHE A 44 -0.64 -1.43 -4.63
CA PHE A 44 -1.30 -2.19 -3.58
C PHE A 44 -2.49 -1.38 -3.08
N ASP A 45 -3.69 -1.93 -3.22
CA ASP A 45 -4.92 -1.23 -2.89
C ASP A 45 -5.52 -1.79 -1.61
N THR A 46 -5.59 -0.96 -0.58
CA THR A 46 -6.13 -1.36 0.72
C THR A 46 -7.63 -1.60 0.71
N VAL A 47 -8.37 -1.13 -0.29
CA VAL A 47 -9.79 -1.50 -0.47
C VAL A 47 -9.91 -3.01 -0.63
N SER A 48 -9.16 -3.59 -1.54
CA SER A 48 -9.19 -5.03 -1.80
C SER A 48 -8.58 -5.84 -0.65
N LEU A 49 -7.47 -5.37 -0.10
CA LEU A 49 -6.79 -6.05 1.01
C LEU A 49 -7.63 -6.06 2.28
N ALA A 50 -8.28 -4.96 2.60
CA ALA A 50 -9.15 -4.87 3.76
C ALA A 50 -10.46 -5.68 3.57
N ALA A 51 -10.97 -5.71 2.35
CA ALA A 51 -12.11 -6.57 2.03
C ALA A 51 -11.77 -8.04 2.27
N LEU A 52 -10.58 -8.47 1.84
CA LEU A 52 -10.11 -9.83 2.05
C LEU A 52 -9.88 -10.13 3.54
N ALA A 53 -9.21 -9.25 4.25
CA ALA A 53 -8.77 -9.49 5.63
C ALA A 53 -9.88 -9.26 6.67
N TYR A 54 -10.76 -8.28 6.44
CA TYR A 54 -11.71 -7.80 7.43
C TYR A 54 -13.15 -7.68 6.92
N GLY A 55 -13.39 -7.94 5.64
CA GLY A 55 -14.71 -7.75 5.04
C GLY A 55 -15.16 -6.29 4.98
N GLN A 56 -14.22 -5.35 4.96
CA GLN A 56 -14.49 -3.90 4.98
C GLN A 56 -13.80 -3.21 3.81
N THR A 57 -14.48 -2.27 3.19
CA THR A 57 -13.95 -1.49 2.06
C THR A 57 -13.87 0.01 2.36
N VAL A 58 -14.58 0.48 3.36
CA VAL A 58 -14.53 1.89 3.80
C VAL A 58 -13.36 2.05 4.76
N LEU A 59 -12.48 3.02 4.49
CA LEU A 59 -11.24 3.21 5.24
C LEU A 59 -11.45 3.26 6.75
N ALA A 60 -12.39 4.07 7.22
CA ALA A 60 -12.68 4.21 8.64
C ALA A 60 -13.05 2.88 9.30
N ARG A 61 -13.87 2.09 8.61
CA ARG A 61 -14.31 0.77 9.11
C ARG A 61 -13.19 -0.26 9.08
N ALA A 62 -12.39 -0.24 8.02
CA ALA A 62 -11.26 -1.14 7.89
C ALA A 62 -10.19 -0.88 8.96
N VAL A 63 -9.88 0.39 9.20
CA VAL A 63 -8.92 0.81 10.23
C VAL A 63 -9.37 0.37 11.62
N LYS A 64 -10.64 0.55 11.95
CA LYS A 64 -11.20 0.06 13.22
C LYS A 64 -11.15 -1.46 13.32
N ALA A 65 -11.49 -2.16 12.26
CA ALA A 65 -11.44 -3.62 12.21
C ALA A 65 -10.01 -4.15 12.39
N ALA A 66 -9.02 -3.41 11.93
CA ALA A 66 -7.61 -3.73 12.10
C ALA A 66 -7.08 -3.44 13.51
N GLY A 67 -7.87 -2.80 14.38
CA GLY A 67 -7.50 -2.53 15.76
C GLY A 67 -6.99 -1.13 16.03
N PHE A 68 -7.12 -0.21 15.09
CA PHE A 68 -6.70 1.18 15.25
C PHE A 68 -7.90 2.08 15.53
N ASP A 69 -7.63 3.17 16.24
CA ASP A 69 -8.63 4.21 16.44
C ASP A 69 -8.82 5.02 15.15
N TRP A 70 -10.04 5.51 14.99
CA TRP A 70 -10.36 6.43 13.90
C TRP A 70 -10.94 7.71 14.48
N ASP A 71 -10.26 8.82 14.25
CA ASP A 71 -10.68 10.14 14.68
C ASP A 71 -11.42 10.84 13.56
N SER A 72 -12.75 10.93 13.66
CA SER A 72 -13.60 11.54 12.64
C SER A 72 -13.35 13.05 12.47
N GLU A 73 -12.80 13.72 13.47
CA GLU A 73 -12.43 15.13 13.38
C GLU A 73 -11.18 15.35 12.51
N LYS A 74 -10.30 14.36 12.49
CA LYS A 74 -9.08 14.38 11.67
C LYS A 74 -9.31 13.75 10.29
N ALA A 75 -10.40 13.03 10.10
CA ALA A 75 -10.75 12.40 8.83
C ALA A 75 -10.79 13.46 7.71
N HIS A 76 -10.43 13.03 6.50
CA HIS A 76 -10.23 13.88 5.32
C HIS A 76 -9.00 14.78 5.35
N SER A 77 -8.21 14.77 6.43
CA SER A 77 -6.84 15.25 6.35
C SER A 77 -6.00 14.26 5.54
N ALA A 78 -5.29 14.74 4.53
CA ALA A 78 -4.47 13.87 3.68
C ALA A 78 -3.40 13.12 4.49
N VAL A 79 -2.79 13.79 5.45
CA VAL A 79 -1.76 13.19 6.31
C VAL A 79 -2.37 12.10 7.19
N TYR A 80 -3.48 12.38 7.85
CA TYR A 80 -4.15 11.41 8.73
C TYR A 80 -4.60 10.17 7.95
N ASP A 81 -5.28 10.37 6.83
CA ASP A 81 -5.77 9.27 6.01
C ASP A 81 -4.62 8.42 5.46
N THR A 82 -3.51 9.04 5.08
CA THR A 82 -2.31 8.36 4.60
C THR A 82 -1.66 7.52 5.70
N GLU A 83 -1.52 8.06 6.90
CA GLU A 83 -0.96 7.33 8.04
C GLU A 83 -1.83 6.14 8.42
N ARG A 84 -3.16 6.31 8.44
CA ARG A 84 -4.09 5.22 8.74
C ARG A 84 -4.08 4.16 7.65
N THR A 85 -3.96 4.56 6.39
CA THR A 85 -3.81 3.62 5.26
C THR A 85 -2.53 2.80 5.38
N ALA A 86 -1.42 3.44 5.77
CA ALA A 86 -0.16 2.74 6.00
C ALA A 86 -0.26 1.73 7.15
N ASP A 87 -0.88 2.11 8.27
CA ASP A 87 -1.12 1.21 9.39
C ASP A 87 -1.96 0.00 8.97
N LEU A 88 -3.02 0.24 8.23
CA LEU A 88 -3.89 -0.81 7.70
C LEU A 88 -3.12 -1.77 6.78
N PHE A 89 -2.39 -1.23 5.83
CA PHE A 89 -1.61 -2.03 4.88
C PHE A 89 -0.59 -2.91 5.61
N CYS A 90 0.22 -2.33 6.48
CA CYS A 90 1.23 -3.07 7.22
C CYS A 90 0.62 -4.16 8.09
N THR A 91 -0.51 -3.87 8.73
CA THR A 91 -1.20 -4.85 9.57
C THR A 91 -1.71 -6.04 8.75
N VAL A 92 -2.33 -5.77 7.60
CA VAL A 92 -2.82 -6.85 6.72
C VAL A 92 -1.67 -7.71 6.22
N ILE A 93 -0.59 -7.09 5.73
CA ILE A 93 0.57 -7.81 5.20
C ILE A 93 1.27 -8.63 6.29
N ASN A 94 1.45 -8.06 7.48
CA ASN A 94 2.10 -8.76 8.58
C ASN A 94 1.27 -9.95 9.06
N ARG A 95 -0.04 -9.81 9.15
CA ARG A 95 -0.93 -10.93 9.49
C ARG A 95 -0.90 -12.02 8.44
N TRP A 96 -0.93 -11.65 7.18
CA TRP A 96 -0.84 -12.61 6.09
C TRP A 96 0.47 -13.40 6.15
N ASN A 97 1.57 -12.72 6.41
CA ASN A 97 2.89 -13.37 6.52
C ASN A 97 2.95 -14.37 7.67
N GLU A 98 2.23 -14.13 8.76
CA GLU A 98 2.14 -15.09 9.87
C GLU A 98 1.49 -16.41 9.46
N PHE A 99 0.52 -16.36 8.55
CA PHE A 99 -0.19 -17.54 8.06
C PHE A 99 0.41 -18.14 6.80
N ASN A 100 1.33 -17.44 6.16
CA ASN A 100 1.90 -17.90 4.89
C ASN A 100 2.89 -19.05 5.15
N PRO A 101 2.61 -20.26 4.63
CA PRO A 101 3.53 -21.39 4.78
C PRO A 101 4.85 -21.21 4.02
N TYR A 102 4.88 -20.28 3.07
CA TYR A 102 6.04 -19.98 2.23
C TYR A 102 6.82 -18.80 2.79
N ARG A 103 7.40 -18.96 3.97
CA ARG A 103 8.21 -17.89 4.57
C ARG A 103 9.57 -17.79 3.89
N PRO A 104 10.11 -16.57 3.77
CA PRO A 104 11.42 -16.35 3.14
C PRO A 104 12.57 -17.08 3.81
N ASP A 105 12.45 -17.38 5.11
CA ASP A 105 13.45 -18.10 5.88
C ASP A 105 13.47 -19.62 5.62
N THR A 106 12.41 -20.15 5.00
CA THR A 106 12.27 -21.59 4.72
C THR A 106 12.41 -21.93 3.24
N ILE A 107 12.16 -20.98 2.35
CA ILE A 107 12.28 -21.15 0.90
C ILE A 107 12.89 -19.90 0.27
N THR A 108 13.39 -20.06 -0.95
CA THR A 108 13.86 -18.93 -1.72
C THR A 108 12.68 -17.95 -1.93
N PRO A 109 12.82 -16.68 -1.52
CA PRO A 109 11.75 -15.71 -1.70
C PRO A 109 11.35 -15.59 -3.16
N MET A 110 10.05 -15.60 -3.41
CA MET A 110 9.54 -15.30 -4.75
C MET A 110 9.87 -13.84 -5.07
N LYS A 111 10.57 -13.61 -6.16
CA LYS A 111 10.82 -12.26 -6.65
C LYS A 111 9.57 -11.79 -7.37
N ILE A 112 8.78 -10.99 -6.70
CA ILE A 112 7.54 -10.44 -7.26
C ILE A 112 7.79 -9.73 -8.59
N THR A 113 8.96 -9.12 -8.74
CA THR A 113 9.37 -8.42 -9.95
C THR A 113 9.51 -9.32 -11.18
N GLU A 114 9.65 -10.64 -11.02
CA GLU A 114 9.80 -11.56 -12.15
C GLU A 114 8.47 -11.87 -12.84
N GLY A 115 7.36 -11.65 -12.17
CA GLY A 115 6.02 -11.91 -12.69
C GLY A 115 5.32 -10.70 -13.30
N ILE A 116 5.99 -9.56 -13.33
CA ILE A 116 5.37 -8.30 -13.77
C ILE A 116 5.84 -7.90 -15.17
#